data_081020e2876ed896d7defb49248f8365
#
_entry.id   081020e2876ed896d7defb49248f8365
#
_cell.length_a   1.000
_cell.length_b   1.000
_cell.length_c   1.000
_cell.angle_alpha   90.00
_cell.angle_beta   90.00
_cell.angle_gamma   90.00
#
_symmetry.space_group_name_H-M   'P 1'
#
loop_
_entity.id
_entity.type
_entity.pdbx_description
1 polymer ?
#
loop_
_entity_poly.entity_id
_entity_poly.type
_entity_poly.pdbx_seq_one_letter_code
_entity_poly.pdbx_strand_id
1 'polypeptide(L)'
;MKLGLNMGYWGAGNDADNLVLAREADRLGYSVVWAAEAYGSDAATVLTWIAAQTERIDVGSAVFQIPGRTPANTAMTAATLDSLSGGRFRLGLGVSGPQVSEGWHGVRFDKPLTRTREYVAIVRKALAREKVSFEGEFFTLPLPNGPGKALTLTVHPVRDNIPIYLAAIGPKNMELTGQIADGWLAIFFSPESAAENMAPLRAGRESVGLTMDGFDVVPTVPVVFGDDLAACADPLRFYSALYVGGMGSREKNFYNQLACRMGYEKEAIEIQDKYMARDYDGAMAAVPFEFIDQTSLIGTPDRVKDRLSAFADAGVTTLTIATYSGDLQERIQTLQTMVDVLEASGLAS
;
A
#
# COMPACT_ATOMS: atom_id res chain seq x y z
N MET A 1 -0.58 -12.88 12.98
CA MET A 1 -0.86 -11.67 12.15
C MET A 1 -0.40 -10.42 12.90
N LYS A 2 0.18 -9.44 12.20
CA LYS A 2 0.64 -8.17 12.77
C LYS A 2 -0.30 -7.04 12.40
N LEU A 3 -0.30 -5.94 13.17
CA LEU A 3 -1.01 -4.71 12.80
C LEU A 3 -0.07 -3.71 12.15
N GLY A 4 -0.55 -3.01 11.12
CA GLY A 4 0.05 -1.83 10.53
C GLY A 4 -0.91 -0.63 10.64
N LEU A 5 -0.40 0.58 10.48
CA LEU A 5 -1.17 1.82 10.43
C LEU A 5 -0.99 2.50 9.08
N ASN A 6 -2.07 2.81 8.38
CA ASN A 6 -2.03 3.64 7.18
C ASN A 6 -2.30 5.10 7.56
N MET A 7 -1.34 5.96 7.28
CA MET A 7 -1.45 7.41 7.51
C MET A 7 -2.05 8.14 6.30
N GLY A 8 -2.18 7.45 5.15
CA GLY A 8 -2.62 8.09 3.93
C GLY A 8 -1.66 9.20 3.46
N TYR A 9 -2.24 10.30 3.00
CA TYR A 9 -1.51 11.50 2.58
C TYR A 9 -1.33 12.45 3.77
N TRP A 10 -0.14 13.03 3.86
CA TRP A 10 0.15 14.12 4.78
C TRP A 10 -0.22 15.46 4.12
N GLY A 11 -0.62 16.47 4.90
CA GLY A 11 -1.01 17.77 4.35
C GLY A 11 -2.52 17.95 4.11
N ALA A 12 -3.33 16.99 4.60
CA ALA A 12 -4.80 17.07 4.50
C ALA A 12 -5.46 17.83 5.68
N GLY A 13 -4.67 18.52 6.50
CA GLY A 13 -5.17 19.36 7.60
C GLY A 13 -4.98 18.80 9.01
N ASN A 14 -4.59 17.55 9.15
CA ASN A 14 -4.45 16.87 10.45
C ASN A 14 -3.01 16.38 10.72
N ASP A 15 -2.00 17.11 10.29
CA ASP A 15 -0.61 16.64 10.31
C ASP A 15 -0.05 16.43 11.72
N ALA A 16 -0.43 17.30 12.68
CA ALA A 16 -0.03 17.16 14.08
C ALA A 16 -0.63 15.87 14.68
N ASP A 17 -1.86 15.56 14.36
CA ASP A 17 -2.57 14.36 14.82
C ASP A 17 -1.94 13.09 14.26
N ASN A 18 -1.51 13.13 13.01
CA ASN A 18 -0.85 12.00 12.37
C ASN A 18 0.44 11.59 13.09
N LEU A 19 1.24 12.54 13.57
CA LEU A 19 2.41 12.22 14.37
C LEU A 19 2.03 11.59 15.73
N VAL A 20 0.98 12.10 16.38
CA VAL A 20 0.46 11.52 17.62
C VAL A 20 0.04 10.08 17.41
N LEU A 21 -0.69 9.80 16.32
CA LEU A 21 -1.11 8.44 15.95
C LEU A 21 0.06 7.50 15.66
N ALA A 22 1.10 7.99 14.96
CA ALA A 22 2.29 7.17 14.69
C ALA A 22 3.03 6.80 15.98
N ARG A 23 3.16 7.74 16.94
CA ARG A 23 3.74 7.47 18.26
C ARG A 23 2.88 6.51 19.09
N GLU A 24 1.57 6.66 19.02
CA GLU A 24 0.65 5.78 19.72
C GLU A 24 0.69 4.36 19.13
N ALA A 25 0.74 4.21 17.80
CA ALA A 25 0.94 2.93 17.15
C ALA A 25 2.27 2.27 17.56
N ASP A 26 3.36 3.05 17.66
CA ASP A 26 4.65 2.57 18.18
C ASP A 26 4.53 2.08 19.63
N ARG A 27 3.86 2.86 20.49
CA ARG A 27 3.62 2.48 21.90
C ARG A 27 2.79 1.20 22.03
N LEU A 28 1.79 1.04 21.16
CA LEU A 28 0.88 -0.11 21.13
C LEU A 28 1.47 -1.37 20.48
N GLY A 29 2.66 -1.28 19.88
CA GLY A 29 3.33 -2.43 19.27
C GLY A 29 2.88 -2.74 17.84
N TYR A 30 2.33 -1.77 17.13
CA TYR A 30 2.12 -1.91 15.69
C TYR A 30 3.45 -2.17 14.98
N SER A 31 3.41 -3.02 13.96
CA SER A 31 4.64 -3.46 13.27
C SER A 31 5.15 -2.43 12.26
N VAL A 32 4.25 -1.63 11.68
CA VAL A 32 4.62 -0.69 10.63
C VAL A 32 3.63 0.47 10.52
N VAL A 33 4.14 1.65 10.20
CA VAL A 33 3.35 2.81 9.77
C VAL A 33 3.67 3.12 8.31
N TRP A 34 2.62 3.28 7.48
CA TRP A 34 2.72 3.51 6.05
C TRP A 34 2.31 4.93 5.70
N ALA A 35 3.10 5.59 4.85
CA ALA A 35 2.75 6.88 4.26
C ALA A 35 2.67 6.79 2.73
N ALA A 36 1.68 7.46 2.15
CA ALA A 36 1.42 7.49 0.71
C ALA A 36 1.98 8.74 0.05
N GLU A 37 2.26 8.66 -1.24
CA GLU A 37 2.46 9.82 -2.10
C GLU A 37 1.70 9.66 -3.42
N ALA A 38 1.26 10.79 -3.98
CA ALA A 38 0.68 10.87 -5.31
C ALA A 38 1.09 12.21 -5.94
N TYR A 39 0.27 13.23 -5.82
CA TYR A 39 0.56 14.63 -6.15
C TYR A 39 0.33 15.51 -4.90
N GLY A 40 0.59 14.95 -3.73
CA GLY A 40 0.49 15.57 -2.41
C GLY A 40 1.84 15.63 -1.70
N SER A 41 1.91 15.14 -0.46
CA SER A 41 3.13 15.13 0.33
C SER A 41 4.17 14.12 -0.19
N ASP A 42 5.45 14.47 -0.05
CA ASP A 42 6.57 13.56 -0.30
C ASP A 42 6.70 12.55 0.83
N ALA A 43 6.48 11.27 0.53
CA ALA A 43 6.46 10.24 1.56
C ALA A 43 7.84 10.01 2.21
N ALA A 44 8.95 10.24 1.50
CA ALA A 44 10.28 10.11 2.10
C ALA A 44 10.51 11.13 3.22
N THR A 45 10.08 12.38 3.01
CA THR A 45 10.15 13.45 4.01
C THR A 45 9.29 13.11 5.23
N VAL A 46 8.05 12.68 5.01
CA VAL A 46 7.12 12.28 6.07
C VAL A 46 7.66 11.10 6.88
N LEU A 47 8.14 10.04 6.21
CA LEU A 47 8.67 8.84 6.86
C LEU A 47 9.96 9.12 7.65
N THR A 48 10.81 10.04 7.17
CA THR A 48 11.98 10.51 7.92
C THR A 48 11.57 11.18 9.23
N TRP A 49 10.54 12.05 9.17
CA TRP A 49 10.01 12.73 10.34
C TRP A 49 9.43 11.75 11.36
N ILE A 50 8.64 10.77 10.91
CA ILE A 50 8.05 9.74 11.78
C ILE A 50 9.16 8.86 12.38
N ALA A 51 10.13 8.41 11.57
CA ALA A 51 11.24 7.58 12.06
C ALA A 51 12.05 8.23 13.17
N ALA A 52 12.23 9.56 13.08
CA ALA A 52 12.93 10.34 14.11
C ALA A 52 12.11 10.52 15.41
N GLN A 53 10.82 10.20 15.39
CA GLN A 53 9.90 10.41 16.52
C GLN A 53 9.36 9.09 17.11
N THR A 54 9.82 7.94 16.58
CA THR A 54 9.40 6.60 16.97
C THR A 54 10.63 5.71 17.20
N GLU A 55 10.50 4.63 17.99
CA GLU A 55 11.64 3.82 18.41
C GLU A 55 11.60 2.39 17.87
N ARG A 56 10.42 1.78 17.73
CA ARG A 56 10.25 0.35 17.41
C ARG A 56 9.52 0.09 16.10
N ILE A 57 8.48 0.88 15.82
CA ILE A 57 7.63 0.69 14.65
C ILE A 57 8.44 0.89 13.36
N ASP A 58 8.27 0.00 12.40
CA ASP A 58 8.82 0.21 11.06
C ASP A 58 8.12 1.36 10.36
N VAL A 59 8.83 2.05 9.47
CA VAL A 59 8.29 3.08 8.60
C VAL A 59 8.33 2.59 7.16
N GLY A 60 7.22 2.72 6.44
CA GLY A 60 7.11 2.17 5.09
C GLY A 60 6.42 3.10 4.09
N SER A 61 6.88 3.10 2.85
CA SER A 61 6.17 3.79 1.78
C SER A 61 5.04 2.93 1.23
N ALA A 62 3.84 3.50 1.11
CA ALA A 62 2.69 2.86 0.48
C ALA A 62 1.96 3.84 -0.47
N VAL A 63 2.56 4.27 -1.54
CA VAL A 63 3.84 3.77 -2.07
C VAL A 63 4.74 4.92 -2.53
N PHE A 64 6.05 4.69 -2.73
CA PHE A 64 6.83 5.55 -3.61
C PHE A 64 6.42 5.29 -5.06
N GLN A 65 6.22 6.36 -5.81
CA GLN A 65 5.82 6.25 -7.22
C GLN A 65 7.02 6.01 -8.14
N ILE A 66 7.01 4.89 -8.85
CA ILE A 66 8.05 4.55 -9.84
C ILE A 66 8.28 5.67 -10.86
N PRO A 67 7.24 6.33 -11.43
CA PRO A 67 7.47 7.44 -12.36
C PRO A 67 8.01 8.71 -11.70
N GLY A 68 7.86 8.86 -10.39
CA GLY A 68 8.32 10.05 -9.65
C GLY A 68 9.79 10.04 -9.28
N ARG A 69 10.47 8.88 -9.36
CA ARG A 69 11.85 8.72 -8.89
C ARG A 69 12.66 7.84 -9.83
N THR A 70 13.95 8.12 -10.00
CA THR A 70 14.84 7.16 -10.66
C THR A 70 15.13 5.97 -9.73
N PRO A 71 15.43 4.76 -10.27
CA PRO A 71 15.79 3.62 -9.42
C PRO A 71 16.99 3.91 -8.49
N ALA A 72 18.00 4.62 -8.99
CA ALA A 72 19.16 5.02 -8.20
C ALA A 72 18.76 5.96 -7.04
N ASN A 73 17.90 6.96 -7.29
CA ASN A 73 17.42 7.86 -6.24
C ASN A 73 16.60 7.09 -5.20
N THR A 74 15.75 6.16 -5.62
CA THR A 74 15.00 5.31 -4.69
C THR A 74 15.90 4.44 -3.82
N ALA A 75 16.95 3.85 -4.40
CA ALA A 75 17.92 3.07 -3.61
C ALA A 75 18.66 3.96 -2.59
N MET A 76 19.07 5.17 -2.99
CA MET A 76 19.67 6.15 -2.06
C MET A 76 18.72 6.51 -0.92
N THR A 77 17.47 6.82 -1.24
CA THR A 77 16.43 7.16 -0.24
C THR A 77 16.20 5.99 0.70
N ALA A 78 16.03 4.77 0.16
CA ALA A 78 15.77 3.56 0.97
C ALA A 78 16.94 3.26 1.92
N ALA A 79 18.17 3.29 1.44
CA ALA A 79 19.35 3.06 2.27
C ALA A 79 19.53 4.15 3.34
N THR A 80 19.21 5.41 3.02
CA THR A 80 19.27 6.52 3.98
C THR A 80 18.21 6.37 5.06
N LEU A 81 16.95 6.08 4.69
CA LEU A 81 15.87 5.84 5.64
C LEU A 81 16.14 4.62 6.52
N ASP A 82 16.66 3.54 5.95
CA ASP A 82 17.07 2.37 6.70
C ASP A 82 18.14 2.70 7.75
N SER A 83 19.14 3.47 7.36
CA SER A 83 20.21 3.93 8.26
C SER A 83 19.67 4.85 9.37
N LEU A 84 18.87 5.87 9.03
CA LEU A 84 18.33 6.83 9.98
C LEU A 84 17.33 6.20 10.96
N SER A 85 16.58 5.21 10.51
CA SER A 85 15.61 4.49 11.35
C SER A 85 16.21 3.34 12.14
N GLY A 86 17.51 3.04 11.98
CA GLY A 86 18.13 1.88 12.63
C GLY A 86 17.64 0.53 12.09
N GLY A 87 17.39 0.44 10.79
CA GLY A 87 16.95 -0.80 10.12
C GLY A 87 15.44 -1.02 10.11
N ARG A 88 14.64 0.04 10.25
CA ARG A 88 13.16 -0.04 10.33
C ARG A 88 12.45 0.42 9.05
N PHE A 89 13.12 0.51 7.90
CA PHE A 89 12.47 0.96 6.66
C PHE A 89 11.94 -0.21 5.81
N ARG A 90 10.71 -0.06 5.28
CA ARG A 90 10.09 -0.95 4.29
C ARG A 90 9.83 -0.17 3.01
N LEU A 91 10.36 -0.65 1.88
CA LEU A 91 10.24 0.04 0.59
C LEU A 91 9.02 -0.45 -0.18
N GLY A 92 7.93 0.28 -0.15
CA GLY A 92 6.77 0.03 -0.99
C GLY A 92 6.80 0.86 -2.27
N LEU A 93 6.58 0.23 -3.40
CA LEU A 93 6.62 0.81 -4.74
C LEU A 93 5.31 0.59 -5.50
N GLY A 94 4.93 1.55 -6.34
CA GLY A 94 3.75 1.46 -7.18
C GLY A 94 3.93 2.10 -8.54
N VAL A 95 3.20 1.57 -9.51
CA VAL A 95 3.25 2.05 -10.91
C VAL A 95 2.56 3.40 -11.09
N SER A 96 1.79 3.88 -10.08
CA SER A 96 0.88 5.01 -10.22
C SER A 96 -0.22 4.76 -11.26
N GLY A 97 -0.83 5.82 -11.79
CA GLY A 97 -1.79 5.76 -12.89
C GLY A 97 -1.39 6.70 -14.03
N PRO A 98 -1.99 6.55 -15.23
CA PRO A 98 -1.62 7.38 -16.38
C PRO A 98 -1.80 8.88 -16.12
N GLN A 99 -2.82 9.31 -15.38
CA GLN A 99 -3.05 10.71 -15.08
C GLN A 99 -1.92 11.34 -14.26
N VAL A 100 -1.42 10.63 -13.25
CA VAL A 100 -0.34 11.11 -12.40
C VAL A 100 1.01 10.93 -13.10
N SER A 101 1.26 9.76 -13.70
CA SER A 101 2.51 9.49 -14.40
C SER A 101 2.77 10.49 -15.54
N GLU A 102 1.78 10.69 -16.41
CA GLU A 102 1.92 11.57 -17.57
C GLU A 102 1.62 13.03 -17.25
N GLY A 103 0.59 13.29 -16.42
CA GLY A 103 0.12 14.64 -16.12
C GLY A 103 0.94 15.38 -15.06
N TRP A 104 1.54 14.67 -14.11
CA TRP A 104 2.29 15.27 -13.01
C TRP A 104 3.81 15.05 -13.15
N HIS A 105 4.22 13.81 -13.43
CA HIS A 105 5.64 13.47 -13.54
C HIS A 105 6.21 13.59 -14.96
N GLY A 106 5.36 13.75 -15.98
CA GLY A 106 5.80 13.83 -17.38
C GLY A 106 6.40 12.53 -17.92
N VAL A 107 6.10 11.40 -17.28
CA VAL A 107 6.61 10.08 -17.64
C VAL A 107 5.51 9.27 -18.31
N ARG A 108 5.76 8.80 -19.56
CA ARG A 108 4.81 8.00 -20.30
C ARG A 108 4.40 6.73 -19.51
N PHE A 109 3.11 6.49 -19.38
CA PHE A 109 2.56 5.29 -18.78
C PHE A 109 2.49 4.17 -19.82
N ASP A 110 3.63 3.56 -20.07
CA ASP A 110 3.80 2.48 -21.04
C ASP A 110 4.50 1.28 -20.39
N LYS A 111 4.05 0.07 -20.72
CA LYS A 111 4.60 -1.21 -20.27
C LYS A 111 4.95 -1.19 -18.75
N PRO A 112 4.02 -0.83 -17.87
CA PRO A 112 4.32 -0.59 -16.45
C PRO A 112 4.95 -1.81 -15.76
N LEU A 113 4.62 -3.04 -16.18
CA LEU A 113 5.21 -4.26 -15.60
C LEU A 113 6.68 -4.44 -15.97
N THR A 114 7.06 -4.19 -17.22
CA THR A 114 8.45 -4.24 -17.65
C THR A 114 9.26 -3.17 -16.91
N ARG A 115 8.74 -1.94 -16.85
CA ARG A 115 9.39 -0.85 -16.10
C ARG A 115 9.58 -1.20 -14.64
N THR A 116 8.57 -1.79 -13.98
CA THR A 116 8.66 -2.21 -12.58
C THR A 116 9.72 -3.28 -12.38
N ARG A 117 9.77 -4.29 -13.24
CA ARG A 117 10.78 -5.36 -13.18
C ARG A 117 12.20 -4.80 -13.27
N GLU A 118 12.46 -3.95 -14.25
CA GLU A 118 13.76 -3.31 -14.44
C GLU A 118 14.12 -2.41 -13.25
N TYR A 119 13.16 -1.62 -12.80
CA TYR A 119 13.31 -0.72 -11.67
C TYR A 119 13.72 -1.44 -10.38
N VAL A 120 12.97 -2.48 -10.01
CA VAL A 120 13.27 -3.29 -8.82
C VAL A 120 14.61 -3.99 -8.92
N ALA A 121 14.96 -4.52 -10.13
CA ALA A 121 16.26 -5.15 -10.34
C ALA A 121 17.42 -4.17 -10.12
N ILE A 122 17.31 -2.93 -10.60
CA ILE A 122 18.32 -1.89 -10.39
C ILE A 122 18.39 -1.48 -8.91
N VAL A 123 17.23 -1.30 -8.25
CA VAL A 123 17.19 -0.97 -6.81
C VAL A 123 17.86 -2.06 -5.98
N ARG A 124 17.58 -3.35 -6.23
CA ARG A 124 18.21 -4.45 -5.50
C ARG A 124 19.73 -4.48 -5.71
N LYS A 125 20.22 -4.32 -6.96
CA LYS A 125 21.67 -4.21 -7.24
C LYS A 125 22.32 -3.05 -6.48
N ALA A 126 21.66 -1.90 -6.46
CA ALA A 126 22.19 -0.73 -5.76
C ALA A 126 22.24 -0.96 -4.23
N LEU A 127 21.17 -1.52 -3.64
CA LEU A 127 21.12 -1.84 -2.19
C LEU A 127 22.12 -2.92 -1.81
N ALA A 128 22.38 -3.90 -2.67
CA ALA A 128 23.45 -4.89 -2.52
C ALA A 128 24.86 -4.29 -2.70
N ARG A 129 24.96 -2.98 -2.98
CA ARG A 129 26.22 -2.25 -3.23
C ARG A 129 27.07 -2.83 -4.35
N GLU A 130 26.42 -3.41 -5.34
CA GLU A 130 27.07 -3.79 -6.59
C GLU A 130 27.43 -2.55 -7.41
N LYS A 131 28.38 -2.69 -8.36
CA LYS A 131 28.51 -1.71 -9.44
C LYS A 131 27.29 -1.80 -10.33
N VAL A 132 26.43 -0.77 -10.29
CA VAL A 132 25.15 -0.78 -11.00
C VAL A 132 25.37 -0.65 -12.49
N SER A 133 25.24 -1.77 -13.20
CA SER A 133 25.16 -1.86 -14.66
C SER A 133 23.87 -2.58 -15.03
N PHE A 134 23.12 -2.00 -15.95
CA PHE A 134 21.83 -2.53 -16.40
C PHE A 134 21.57 -2.14 -17.86
N GLU A 135 21.07 -3.07 -18.65
CA GLU A 135 20.63 -2.85 -20.02
C GLU A 135 19.21 -3.39 -20.17
N GLY A 136 18.23 -2.49 -20.28
CA GLY A 136 16.83 -2.80 -20.38
C GLY A 136 16.10 -1.93 -21.39
N GLU A 137 14.81 -2.06 -21.46
CA GLU A 137 13.95 -1.29 -22.35
C GLU A 137 13.76 0.15 -21.86
N PHE A 138 13.64 0.34 -20.53
CA PHE A 138 13.38 1.63 -19.90
C PHE A 138 14.63 2.24 -19.26
N PHE A 139 15.57 1.41 -18.84
CA PHE A 139 16.75 1.86 -18.12
C PHE A 139 18.02 1.26 -18.73
N THR A 140 18.97 2.12 -19.07
CA THR A 140 20.33 1.74 -19.46
C THR A 140 21.31 2.48 -18.56
N LEU A 141 22.10 1.73 -17.77
CA LEU A 141 23.06 2.28 -16.80
C LEU A 141 24.41 1.56 -16.92
N PRO A 142 25.53 2.27 -17.14
CA PRO A 142 25.60 3.68 -17.53
C PRO A 142 25.07 3.91 -18.94
N LEU A 143 24.71 5.14 -19.27
CA LEU A 143 24.31 5.48 -20.63
C LEU A 143 25.50 5.23 -21.60
N PRO A 144 25.23 4.64 -22.79
CA PRO A 144 26.28 4.43 -23.81
C PRO A 144 26.79 5.75 -24.39
N ASN A 145 28.00 5.72 -24.94
CA ASN A 145 28.60 6.84 -25.68
C ASN A 145 28.75 8.15 -24.87
N GLY A 146 28.84 8.05 -23.55
CA GLY A 146 29.05 9.19 -22.65
C GLY A 146 30.13 8.93 -21.60
N PRO A 147 30.45 9.92 -20.76
CA PRO A 147 31.45 9.80 -19.69
C PRO A 147 30.96 8.99 -18.47
N GLY A 148 29.71 8.50 -18.49
CA GLY A 148 29.09 7.75 -17.41
C GLY A 148 29.84 6.44 -17.13
N LYS A 149 29.91 6.07 -15.87
CA LYS A 149 30.43 4.77 -15.40
C LYS A 149 29.52 4.13 -14.38
N ALA A 150 29.58 2.82 -14.29
CA ALA A 150 28.86 2.10 -13.24
C ALA A 150 29.35 2.54 -11.85
N LEU A 151 28.42 2.96 -11.00
CA LEU A 151 28.67 3.44 -9.65
C LEU A 151 28.16 2.45 -8.62
N THR A 152 28.74 2.48 -7.43
CA THR A 152 28.33 1.73 -6.26
C THR A 152 27.70 2.68 -5.24
N LEU A 153 26.60 2.28 -4.61
CA LEU A 153 25.99 3.03 -3.54
C LEU A 153 26.98 3.23 -2.39
N THR A 154 27.22 4.48 -1.96
CA THR A 154 28.19 4.80 -0.90
C THR A 154 27.62 4.61 0.49
N VAL A 155 26.29 4.77 0.66
CA VAL A 155 25.59 4.51 1.92
C VAL A 155 25.57 3.00 2.16
N HIS A 156 25.79 2.60 3.41
CA HIS A 156 25.65 1.22 3.87
C HIS A 156 24.30 1.08 4.56
N PRO A 157 23.36 0.30 4.02
CA PRO A 157 22.15 -0.06 4.75
C PRO A 157 22.51 -0.77 6.06
N VAL A 158 21.66 -0.63 7.07
CA VAL A 158 21.83 -1.35 8.35
C VAL A 158 21.57 -2.85 8.18
N ARG A 159 20.65 -3.19 7.28
CA ARG A 159 20.27 -4.56 6.96
C ARG A 159 20.81 -4.99 5.60
N ASP A 160 21.14 -6.27 5.46
CA ASP A 160 21.56 -6.85 4.17
C ASP A 160 20.43 -6.83 3.14
N ASN A 161 19.17 -6.87 3.58
CA ASN A 161 17.99 -6.79 2.73
C ASN A 161 16.97 -5.79 3.29
N ILE A 162 16.73 -4.71 2.57
CA ILE A 162 15.57 -3.82 2.79
C ILE A 162 14.39 -4.44 2.05
N PRO A 163 13.30 -4.84 2.73
CA PRO A 163 12.19 -5.52 2.06
C PRO A 163 11.48 -4.59 1.08
N ILE A 164 11.20 -5.12 -0.11
CA ILE A 164 10.51 -4.41 -1.19
C ILE A 164 9.08 -4.94 -1.31
N TYR A 165 8.12 -4.04 -1.23
CA TYR A 165 6.70 -4.31 -1.41
C TYR A 165 6.21 -3.70 -2.72
N LEU A 166 5.29 -4.37 -3.41
CA LEU A 166 4.63 -3.81 -4.58
C LEU A 166 3.14 -3.66 -4.35
N ALA A 167 2.60 -2.50 -4.72
CA ALA A 167 1.15 -2.31 -4.84
C ALA A 167 0.69 -2.83 -6.20
N ALA A 168 -0.10 -3.88 -6.19
CA ALA A 168 -0.58 -4.56 -7.39
C ALA A 168 -2.08 -4.89 -7.30
N ILE A 169 -2.82 -4.69 -8.38
CA ILE A 169 -4.26 -4.92 -8.45
C ILE A 169 -4.62 -5.94 -9.54
N GLY A 170 -3.99 -5.88 -10.70
CA GLY A 170 -4.26 -6.80 -11.80
C GLY A 170 -3.48 -8.11 -11.69
N PRO A 171 -4.01 -9.25 -12.20
CA PRO A 171 -3.42 -10.57 -12.03
C PRO A 171 -1.95 -10.64 -12.49
N LYS A 172 -1.62 -10.06 -13.65
CA LYS A 172 -0.23 -10.04 -14.17
C LYS A 172 0.73 -9.23 -13.29
N ASN A 173 0.23 -8.14 -12.66
CA ASN A 173 1.05 -7.36 -11.74
C ASN A 173 1.23 -8.10 -10.40
N MET A 174 0.20 -8.81 -9.94
CA MET A 174 0.29 -9.67 -8.76
C MET A 174 1.26 -10.84 -8.98
N GLU A 175 1.23 -11.49 -10.15
CA GLU A 175 2.20 -12.52 -10.52
C GLU A 175 3.63 -11.97 -10.52
N LEU A 176 3.85 -10.80 -11.15
CA LEU A 176 5.13 -10.10 -11.08
C LEU A 176 5.54 -9.79 -9.64
N THR A 177 4.60 -9.34 -8.80
CA THR A 177 4.85 -9.08 -7.37
C THR A 177 5.35 -10.33 -6.66
N GLY A 178 4.71 -11.48 -6.89
CA GLY A 178 5.17 -12.76 -6.37
C GLY A 178 6.58 -13.14 -6.81
N GLN A 179 6.98 -12.76 -8.05
CA GLN A 179 8.31 -13.06 -8.59
C GLN A 179 9.44 -12.23 -7.98
N ILE A 180 9.21 -10.93 -7.70
CA ILE A 180 10.31 -9.98 -7.48
C ILE A 180 10.25 -9.24 -6.14
N ALA A 181 9.12 -9.31 -5.42
CA ALA A 181 8.92 -8.58 -4.16
C ALA A 181 9.00 -9.49 -2.92
N ASP A 182 9.16 -8.85 -1.76
CA ASP A 182 9.12 -9.50 -0.45
C ASP A 182 7.72 -9.42 0.18
N GLY A 183 6.83 -8.57 -0.38
CA GLY A 183 5.45 -8.46 0.05
C GLY A 183 4.55 -7.74 -0.95
N TRP A 184 3.26 -7.81 -0.68
CA TRP A 184 2.20 -7.22 -1.49
C TRP A 184 1.38 -6.23 -0.67
N LEU A 185 1.26 -4.99 -1.16
CA LEU A 185 0.36 -3.97 -0.62
C LEU A 185 -0.97 -4.03 -1.37
N ALA A 186 -2.03 -4.36 -0.67
CA ALA A 186 -3.36 -4.50 -1.23
C ALA A 186 -4.33 -3.42 -0.75
N ILE A 187 -5.33 -3.12 -1.57
CA ILE A 187 -6.46 -2.26 -1.25
C ILE A 187 -7.74 -2.98 -1.66
N PHE A 188 -8.84 -2.73 -0.97
CA PHE A 188 -10.11 -3.43 -1.17
C PHE A 188 -9.96 -4.96 -1.17
N PHE A 189 -9.11 -5.45 -0.29
CA PHE A 189 -8.98 -6.89 -0.07
C PHE A 189 -10.20 -7.42 0.67
N SER A 190 -10.74 -8.51 0.17
CA SER A 190 -11.87 -9.22 0.79
C SER A 190 -11.48 -10.68 0.99
N PRO A 191 -11.66 -11.26 2.18
CA PRO A 191 -11.48 -12.70 2.40
C PRO A 191 -12.31 -13.55 1.44
N GLU A 192 -13.51 -13.09 1.05
CA GLU A 192 -14.44 -13.77 0.16
C GLU A 192 -13.87 -13.94 -1.27
N SER A 193 -13.07 -12.98 -1.73
CA SER A 193 -12.40 -13.00 -3.04
C SER A 193 -10.90 -13.30 -2.96
N ALA A 194 -10.39 -13.66 -1.80
CA ALA A 194 -8.96 -13.83 -1.57
C ALA A 194 -8.31 -14.88 -2.47
N ALA A 195 -9.01 -15.98 -2.79
CA ALA A 195 -8.47 -17.03 -3.64
C ALA A 195 -8.01 -16.50 -5.02
N GLU A 196 -8.78 -15.59 -5.62
CA GLU A 196 -8.47 -14.97 -6.92
C GLU A 196 -7.23 -14.05 -6.83
N ASN A 197 -7.07 -13.37 -5.71
CA ASN A 197 -5.92 -12.48 -5.47
C ASN A 197 -4.65 -13.28 -5.13
N MET A 198 -4.77 -14.33 -4.33
CA MET A 198 -3.62 -15.11 -3.87
C MET A 198 -3.07 -16.06 -4.95
N ALA A 199 -3.91 -16.54 -5.88
CA ALA A 199 -3.47 -17.45 -6.93
C ALA A 199 -2.34 -16.87 -7.81
N PRO A 200 -2.43 -15.67 -8.39
CA PRO A 200 -1.33 -15.10 -9.17
C PRO A 200 -0.08 -14.80 -8.35
N LEU A 201 -0.21 -14.39 -7.09
CA LEU A 201 0.96 -14.22 -6.20
C LEU A 201 1.71 -15.53 -5.98
N ARG A 202 0.99 -16.62 -5.68
CA ARG A 202 1.57 -17.97 -5.53
C ARG A 202 2.23 -18.43 -6.82
N ALA A 203 1.54 -18.30 -7.96
CA ALA A 203 2.10 -18.65 -9.27
C ALA A 203 3.40 -17.89 -9.56
N GLY A 204 3.43 -16.59 -9.23
CA GLY A 204 4.65 -15.79 -9.34
C GLY A 204 5.79 -16.31 -8.47
N ARG A 205 5.53 -16.63 -7.20
CA ARG A 205 6.50 -17.20 -6.27
C ARG A 205 7.03 -18.56 -6.76
N GLU A 206 6.15 -19.46 -7.12
CA GLU A 206 6.47 -20.80 -7.63
C GLU A 206 7.32 -20.74 -8.90
N SER A 207 7.05 -19.79 -9.80
CA SER A 207 7.78 -19.63 -11.06
C SER A 207 9.28 -19.32 -10.87
N VAL A 208 9.65 -18.82 -9.68
CA VAL A 208 11.04 -18.54 -9.30
C VAL A 208 11.56 -19.46 -8.18
N GLY A 209 10.84 -20.55 -7.92
CA GLY A 209 11.25 -21.58 -6.93
C GLY A 209 11.06 -21.19 -5.48
N LEU A 210 10.16 -20.24 -5.19
CA LEU A 210 9.86 -19.76 -3.84
C LEU A 210 8.45 -20.19 -3.41
N THR A 211 8.23 -20.30 -2.09
CA THR A 211 6.91 -20.49 -1.48
C THR A 211 6.34 -19.17 -0.97
N MET A 212 5.16 -19.20 -0.37
CA MET A 212 4.61 -18.03 0.34
C MET A 212 5.24 -17.78 1.70
N ASP A 213 6.10 -18.68 2.18
CA ASP A 213 6.78 -18.50 3.47
C ASP A 213 7.65 -17.25 3.46
N GLY A 214 7.46 -16.40 4.47
CA GLY A 214 8.15 -15.12 4.59
C GLY A 214 7.66 -14.02 3.61
N PHE A 215 6.69 -14.31 2.75
CA PHE A 215 6.06 -13.28 1.90
C PHE A 215 4.99 -12.53 2.68
N ASP A 216 5.10 -11.20 2.77
CA ASP A 216 4.18 -10.37 3.57
C ASP A 216 2.97 -9.95 2.72
N VAL A 217 1.76 -10.37 3.13
CA VAL A 217 0.49 -9.97 2.52
C VAL A 217 -0.13 -8.87 3.38
N VAL A 218 -0.15 -7.66 2.82
CA VAL A 218 -0.41 -6.42 3.57
C VAL A 218 -1.59 -5.64 2.97
N PRO A 219 -2.83 -6.04 3.26
CA PRO A 219 -3.99 -5.22 2.90
C PRO A 219 -4.12 -4.00 3.80
N THR A 220 -4.55 -2.87 3.21
CA THR A 220 -5.06 -1.72 3.95
C THR A 220 -6.57 -1.82 4.05
N VAL A 221 -7.08 -1.82 5.29
CA VAL A 221 -8.48 -2.05 5.61
C VAL A 221 -9.01 -0.89 6.47
N PRO A 222 -10.08 -0.19 6.03
CA PRO A 222 -10.80 0.76 6.87
C PRO A 222 -11.36 0.11 8.13
N VAL A 223 -11.32 0.82 9.26
CA VAL A 223 -11.87 0.35 10.54
C VAL A 223 -12.82 1.39 11.12
N VAL A 224 -14.06 0.99 11.42
CA VAL A 224 -15.05 1.82 12.12
C VAL A 224 -15.80 0.97 13.13
N PHE A 225 -15.62 1.26 14.42
CA PHE A 225 -16.36 0.59 15.50
C PHE A 225 -17.71 1.26 15.76
N GLY A 226 -18.75 0.45 16.00
CA GLY A 226 -20.09 0.91 16.36
C GLY A 226 -21.10 -0.23 16.33
N ASP A 227 -22.30 0.02 16.88
CA ASP A 227 -23.38 -0.98 16.95
C ASP A 227 -24.24 -1.02 15.69
N ASP A 228 -24.34 0.12 14.98
CA ASP A 228 -25.09 0.24 13.72
C ASP A 228 -24.13 0.12 12.53
N LEU A 229 -24.23 -0.98 11.80
CA LEU A 229 -23.37 -1.28 10.67
C LEU A 229 -23.54 -0.29 9.51
N ALA A 230 -24.75 0.22 9.28
CA ALA A 230 -25.00 1.21 8.23
C ALA A 230 -24.30 2.53 8.57
N ALA A 231 -24.42 2.98 9.82
CA ALA A 231 -23.72 4.16 10.33
C ALA A 231 -22.18 3.98 10.28
N CYS A 232 -21.68 2.78 10.55
CA CYS A 232 -20.25 2.48 10.39
C CYS A 232 -19.76 2.52 8.94
N ALA A 233 -20.60 2.14 7.98
CA ALA A 233 -20.28 2.13 6.57
C ALA A 233 -20.30 3.52 5.93
N ASP A 234 -21.14 4.43 6.39
CA ASP A 234 -21.36 5.73 5.76
C ASP A 234 -20.07 6.58 5.58
N PRO A 235 -19.17 6.74 6.57
CA PRO A 235 -17.93 7.49 6.38
C PRO A 235 -17.00 6.88 5.33
N LEU A 236 -17.17 5.60 4.98
CA LEU A 236 -16.34 4.88 4.02
C LEU A 236 -16.84 5.00 2.57
N ARG A 237 -18.06 5.51 2.35
CA ARG A 237 -18.64 5.68 1.02
C ARG A 237 -17.84 6.63 0.15
N PHE A 238 -17.38 7.75 0.72
CA PHE A 238 -16.56 8.71 0.00
C PHE A 238 -15.26 8.08 -0.51
N TYR A 239 -14.58 7.34 0.36
CA TYR A 239 -13.34 6.62 0.01
C TYR A 239 -13.58 5.63 -1.13
N SER A 240 -14.62 4.80 -1.02
CA SER A 240 -14.96 3.80 -2.03
C SER A 240 -15.35 4.45 -3.35
N ALA A 241 -16.19 5.49 -3.33
CA ALA A 241 -16.60 6.23 -4.52
C ALA A 241 -15.42 6.94 -5.22
N LEU A 242 -14.51 7.54 -4.46
CA LEU A 242 -13.30 8.17 -5.00
C LEU A 242 -12.45 7.17 -5.78
N TYR A 243 -12.17 6.00 -5.20
CA TYR A 243 -11.31 5.02 -5.85
C TYR A 243 -12.01 4.33 -7.02
N VAL A 244 -13.21 3.84 -6.83
CA VAL A 244 -13.97 3.12 -7.88
C VAL A 244 -14.40 4.06 -9.00
N GLY A 245 -14.76 5.31 -8.68
CA GLY A 245 -15.25 6.30 -9.64
C GLY A 245 -14.16 7.20 -10.22
N GLY A 246 -13.22 7.68 -9.39
CA GLY A 246 -12.35 8.83 -9.70
C GLY A 246 -10.88 8.56 -9.92
N MET A 247 -10.35 7.42 -9.44
CA MET A 247 -8.90 7.14 -9.47
C MET A 247 -8.44 6.52 -10.80
N GLY A 248 -8.73 7.21 -11.90
CA GLY A 248 -8.34 6.77 -13.23
C GLY A 248 -9.25 7.39 -14.31
N SER A 249 -8.94 7.11 -15.58
CA SER A 249 -9.87 7.39 -16.68
C SER A 249 -10.98 6.34 -16.72
N ARG A 250 -12.04 6.60 -17.48
CA ARG A 250 -13.13 5.63 -17.68
C ARG A 250 -12.61 4.23 -18.08
N GLU A 251 -11.62 4.18 -18.93
CA GLU A 251 -11.10 2.91 -19.48
C GLU A 251 -9.95 2.32 -18.66
N LYS A 252 -9.29 3.13 -17.84
CA LYS A 252 -8.06 2.76 -17.09
C LYS A 252 -8.18 3.11 -15.62
N ASN A 253 -9.26 2.67 -14.97
CA ASN A 253 -9.40 2.70 -13.52
C ASN A 253 -9.24 1.25 -12.99
N PHE A 254 -8.11 0.98 -12.37
CA PHE A 254 -7.79 -0.34 -11.84
C PHE A 254 -8.69 -0.75 -10.66
N TYR A 255 -9.17 0.21 -9.89
CA TYR A 255 -10.05 -0.02 -8.74
C TYR A 255 -11.48 -0.32 -9.19
N ASN A 256 -11.96 0.34 -10.25
CA ASN A 256 -13.22 0.00 -10.89
C ASN A 256 -13.20 -1.43 -11.42
N GLN A 257 -12.14 -1.79 -12.14
CA GLN A 257 -11.94 -3.15 -12.63
C GLN A 257 -11.84 -4.18 -11.50
N LEU A 258 -11.28 -3.81 -10.34
CA LEU A 258 -11.26 -4.67 -9.17
C LEU A 258 -12.67 -4.89 -8.63
N ALA A 259 -13.46 -3.84 -8.45
CA ALA A 259 -14.86 -3.96 -8.02
C ALA A 259 -15.70 -4.82 -8.97
N CYS A 260 -15.49 -4.69 -10.30
CA CYS A 260 -16.14 -5.56 -11.29
C CYS A 260 -15.76 -7.04 -11.08
N ARG A 261 -14.47 -7.34 -10.86
CA ARG A 261 -14.04 -8.74 -10.58
C ARG A 261 -14.60 -9.30 -9.28
N MET A 262 -14.88 -8.43 -8.31
CA MET A 262 -15.55 -8.83 -7.05
C MET A 262 -17.07 -9.03 -7.22
N GLY A 263 -17.62 -8.89 -8.42
CA GLY A 263 -19.04 -9.09 -8.72
C GLY A 263 -19.90 -7.83 -8.67
N TYR A 264 -19.31 -6.65 -8.53
CA TYR A 264 -20.01 -5.36 -8.44
C TYR A 264 -19.94 -4.56 -9.75
N GLU A 265 -20.01 -5.22 -10.91
CA GLU A 265 -19.84 -4.55 -12.21
C GLU A 265 -20.86 -3.44 -12.45
N LYS A 266 -22.14 -3.70 -12.15
CA LYS A 266 -23.21 -2.73 -12.34
C LYS A 266 -23.02 -1.50 -11.48
N GLU A 267 -22.74 -1.70 -10.21
CA GLU A 267 -22.52 -0.63 -9.22
C GLU A 267 -21.22 0.14 -9.52
N ALA A 268 -20.16 -0.55 -9.94
CA ALA A 268 -18.89 0.08 -10.31
C ALA A 268 -19.06 1.03 -11.53
N ILE A 269 -19.86 0.66 -12.52
CA ILE A 269 -20.21 1.51 -13.66
C ILE A 269 -21.03 2.72 -13.18
N GLU A 270 -22.05 2.51 -12.37
CA GLU A 270 -22.90 3.58 -11.84
C GLU A 270 -22.10 4.59 -11.01
N ILE A 271 -21.24 4.11 -10.11
CA ILE A 271 -20.35 4.94 -9.29
C ILE A 271 -19.45 5.79 -10.20
N GLN A 272 -18.84 5.18 -11.21
CA GLN A 272 -17.93 5.89 -12.12
C GLN A 272 -18.68 6.94 -12.96
N ASP A 273 -19.86 6.62 -13.50
CA ASP A 273 -20.68 7.54 -14.29
C ASP A 273 -21.05 8.78 -13.47
N LYS A 274 -21.55 8.59 -12.27
CA LYS A 274 -21.91 9.68 -11.35
C LYS A 274 -20.71 10.51 -10.94
N TYR A 275 -19.61 9.84 -10.55
CA TYR A 275 -18.38 10.52 -10.12
C TYR A 275 -17.80 11.41 -11.24
N MET A 276 -17.73 10.89 -12.47
CA MET A 276 -17.26 11.65 -13.63
C MET A 276 -18.20 12.79 -14.04
N ALA A 277 -19.48 12.65 -13.77
CA ALA A 277 -20.48 13.74 -13.91
C ALA A 277 -20.42 14.77 -12.76
N ARG A 278 -19.51 14.59 -11.77
CA ARG A 278 -19.38 15.38 -10.54
C ARG A 278 -20.58 15.28 -9.59
N ASP A 279 -21.40 14.26 -9.74
CA ASP A 279 -22.42 13.86 -8.78
C ASP A 279 -21.79 12.99 -7.69
N TYR A 280 -21.03 13.63 -6.80
CA TYR A 280 -20.29 12.91 -5.75
C TYR A 280 -21.23 12.27 -4.73
N ASP A 281 -22.32 12.94 -4.38
CA ASP A 281 -23.31 12.40 -3.44
C ASP A 281 -24.02 11.18 -4.06
N GLY A 282 -24.39 11.26 -5.33
CA GLY A 282 -24.95 10.13 -6.05
C GLY A 282 -23.95 8.98 -6.22
N ALA A 283 -22.67 9.28 -6.43
CA ALA A 283 -21.63 8.25 -6.49
C ALA A 283 -21.44 7.55 -5.13
N MET A 284 -21.44 8.29 -4.03
CA MET A 284 -21.38 7.73 -2.67
C MET A 284 -22.60 6.86 -2.36
N ALA A 285 -23.80 7.34 -2.73
CA ALA A 285 -25.04 6.58 -2.53
C ALA A 285 -25.09 5.27 -3.34
N ALA A 286 -24.40 5.22 -4.48
CA ALA A 286 -24.32 4.03 -5.33
C ALA A 286 -23.35 2.95 -4.81
N VAL A 287 -22.50 3.27 -3.82
CA VAL A 287 -21.60 2.26 -3.23
C VAL A 287 -22.42 1.25 -2.42
N PRO A 288 -22.39 -0.07 -2.75
CA PRO A 288 -23.14 -1.07 -2.01
C PRO A 288 -22.60 -1.23 -0.58
N PHE A 289 -23.50 -1.47 0.37
CA PHE A 289 -23.10 -1.79 1.74
C PHE A 289 -22.20 -3.03 1.78
N GLU A 290 -22.54 -4.07 1.03
CA GLU A 290 -21.83 -5.34 0.96
C GLU A 290 -20.39 -5.17 0.47
N PHE A 291 -20.13 -4.25 -0.46
CA PHE A 291 -18.76 -3.93 -0.90
C PHE A 291 -17.92 -3.35 0.23
N ILE A 292 -18.51 -2.41 1.00
CA ILE A 292 -17.85 -1.82 2.17
C ILE A 292 -17.62 -2.87 3.24
N ASP A 293 -18.64 -3.67 3.55
CA ASP A 293 -18.58 -4.69 4.58
C ASP A 293 -17.52 -5.77 4.31
N GLN A 294 -17.38 -6.20 3.06
CA GLN A 294 -16.38 -7.17 2.65
C GLN A 294 -14.94 -6.63 2.70
N THR A 295 -14.76 -5.34 2.43
CA THR A 295 -13.45 -4.70 2.29
C THR A 295 -13.02 -3.87 3.48
N SER A 296 -13.78 -3.91 4.59
CA SER A 296 -13.57 -3.12 5.80
C SER A 296 -13.80 -3.95 7.05
N LEU A 297 -13.38 -3.42 8.19
CA LEU A 297 -13.69 -3.94 9.52
C LEU A 297 -14.66 -2.97 10.20
N ILE A 298 -15.96 -3.24 10.09
CA ILE A 298 -17.01 -2.40 10.66
C ILE A 298 -17.85 -3.17 11.69
N GLY A 299 -18.33 -2.46 12.71
CA GLY A 299 -19.23 -2.99 13.71
C GLY A 299 -18.63 -3.11 15.11
N THR A 300 -19.19 -4.01 15.93
CA THR A 300 -18.72 -4.23 17.30
C THR A 300 -17.35 -4.91 17.34
N PRO A 301 -16.58 -4.77 18.44
CA PRO A 301 -15.31 -5.48 18.62
C PRO A 301 -15.41 -7.00 18.42
N ASP A 302 -16.50 -7.64 18.86
CA ASP A 302 -16.71 -9.08 18.65
C ASP A 302 -16.86 -9.43 17.18
N ARG A 303 -17.64 -8.65 16.43
CA ARG A 303 -17.77 -8.83 14.97
C ARG A 303 -16.43 -8.67 14.26
N VAL A 304 -15.66 -7.64 14.62
CA VAL A 304 -14.33 -7.41 14.05
C VAL A 304 -13.38 -8.57 14.38
N LYS A 305 -13.43 -9.11 15.60
CA LYS A 305 -12.66 -10.30 15.99
C LYS A 305 -12.95 -11.51 15.09
N ASP A 306 -14.21 -11.77 14.83
CA ASP A 306 -14.59 -12.88 13.94
C ASP A 306 -14.10 -12.66 12.51
N ARG A 307 -14.17 -11.43 12.00
CA ARG A 307 -13.64 -11.05 10.69
C ARG A 307 -12.12 -11.20 10.60
N LEU A 308 -11.35 -10.90 11.66
CA LEU A 308 -9.90 -11.08 11.68
C LEU A 308 -9.49 -12.53 11.35
N SER A 309 -10.25 -13.52 11.82
CA SER A 309 -10.01 -14.93 11.49
C SER A 309 -10.11 -15.18 9.99
N ALA A 310 -11.13 -14.63 9.33
CA ALA A 310 -11.27 -14.74 7.88
C ALA A 310 -10.10 -14.10 7.12
N PHE A 311 -9.61 -12.94 7.55
CA PHE A 311 -8.41 -12.32 6.96
C PHE A 311 -7.15 -13.18 7.16
N ALA A 312 -6.97 -13.75 8.35
CA ALA A 312 -5.83 -14.64 8.63
C ALA A 312 -5.89 -15.91 7.78
N ASP A 313 -7.06 -16.57 7.69
CA ASP A 313 -7.28 -17.75 6.86
C ASP A 313 -7.07 -17.46 5.35
N ALA A 314 -7.36 -16.24 4.92
CA ALA A 314 -7.09 -15.75 3.58
C ALA A 314 -5.59 -15.51 3.29
N GLY A 315 -4.72 -15.64 4.31
CA GLY A 315 -3.27 -15.52 4.18
C GLY A 315 -2.72 -14.13 4.47
N VAL A 316 -3.48 -13.25 5.11
CA VAL A 316 -2.99 -11.93 5.55
C VAL A 316 -2.00 -12.11 6.69
N THR A 317 -0.82 -11.50 6.54
CA THR A 317 0.26 -11.57 7.53
C THR A 317 0.42 -10.27 8.31
N THR A 318 0.21 -9.12 7.65
CA THR A 318 0.18 -7.79 8.27
C THR A 318 -1.10 -7.07 7.87
N LEU A 319 -2.02 -6.90 8.81
CA LEU A 319 -3.26 -6.14 8.57
C LEU A 319 -3.02 -4.66 8.85
N THR A 320 -2.99 -3.85 7.81
CA THR A 320 -2.85 -2.41 7.93
C THR A 320 -4.22 -1.77 8.08
N ILE A 321 -4.45 -1.03 9.15
CA ILE A 321 -5.71 -0.34 9.40
C ILE A 321 -5.66 1.12 8.97
N ALA A 322 -6.79 1.65 8.53
CA ALA A 322 -7.02 3.07 8.27
C ALA A 322 -8.22 3.56 9.10
N THR A 323 -8.04 4.66 9.83
CA THR A 323 -9.08 5.28 10.66
C THR A 323 -9.73 6.45 9.91
N TYR A 324 -11.05 6.58 10.02
CA TYR A 324 -11.83 7.57 9.27
C TYR A 324 -12.57 8.58 10.16
N SER A 325 -12.39 8.56 11.48
CA SER A 325 -12.89 9.62 12.36
C SER A 325 -12.12 10.92 12.18
N GLY A 326 -12.79 12.06 12.28
CA GLY A 326 -12.19 13.38 12.38
C GLY A 326 -11.67 13.70 13.78
N ASP A 327 -12.01 12.91 14.79
CA ASP A 327 -11.58 13.10 16.17
C ASP A 327 -10.33 12.27 16.49
N LEU A 328 -9.29 12.93 17.02
CA LEU A 328 -8.02 12.28 17.35
C LEU A 328 -8.20 11.21 18.44
N GLN A 329 -9.03 11.44 19.45
CA GLN A 329 -9.21 10.50 20.56
C GLN A 329 -9.94 9.23 20.08
N GLU A 330 -10.92 9.36 19.21
CA GLU A 330 -11.58 8.22 18.59
C GLU A 330 -10.61 7.41 17.71
N ARG A 331 -9.73 8.08 16.98
CA ARG A 331 -8.69 7.41 16.20
C ARG A 331 -7.71 6.65 17.09
N ILE A 332 -7.27 7.23 18.21
CA ILE A 332 -6.42 6.58 19.21
C ILE A 332 -7.15 5.38 19.82
N GLN A 333 -8.42 5.56 20.19
CA GLN A 333 -9.22 4.45 20.72
C GLN A 333 -9.37 3.32 19.72
N THR A 334 -9.53 3.63 18.45
CA THR A 334 -9.56 2.62 17.37
C THR A 334 -8.27 1.80 17.34
N LEU A 335 -7.11 2.44 17.45
CA LEU A 335 -5.82 1.72 17.50
C LEU A 335 -5.74 0.78 18.69
N GLN A 336 -6.13 1.24 19.89
CA GLN A 336 -6.13 0.43 21.11
C GLN A 336 -7.10 -0.76 20.98
N THR A 337 -8.35 -0.49 20.54
CA THR A 337 -9.36 -1.53 20.37
C THR A 337 -8.91 -2.62 19.38
N MET A 338 -8.21 -2.24 18.30
CA MET A 338 -7.69 -3.21 17.34
C MET A 338 -6.61 -4.13 17.94
N VAL A 339 -5.78 -3.61 18.85
CA VAL A 339 -4.82 -4.45 19.60
C VAL A 339 -5.57 -5.43 20.50
N ASP A 340 -6.50 -4.93 21.29
CA ASP A 340 -7.30 -5.76 22.21
C ASP A 340 -8.05 -6.88 21.45
N VAL A 341 -8.65 -6.54 20.30
CA VAL A 341 -9.37 -7.49 19.45
C VAL A 341 -8.42 -8.53 18.84
N LEU A 342 -7.25 -8.12 18.37
CA LEU A 342 -6.25 -9.04 17.81
C LEU A 342 -5.72 -9.99 18.88
N GLU A 343 -5.41 -9.51 20.08
CA GLU A 343 -4.99 -10.35 21.22
C GLU A 343 -6.09 -11.33 21.62
N ALA A 344 -7.33 -10.86 21.75
CA ALA A 344 -8.50 -11.70 22.08
C ALA A 344 -8.81 -12.76 21.00
N SER A 345 -8.40 -12.54 19.75
CA SER A 345 -8.56 -13.52 18.67
C SER A 345 -7.53 -14.65 18.71
N GLY A 346 -6.42 -14.51 19.44
CA GLY A 346 -5.29 -15.44 19.45
C GLY A 346 -4.45 -15.44 18.17
N LEU A 347 -4.65 -14.48 17.28
CA LEU A 347 -3.96 -14.37 15.99
C LEU A 347 -2.70 -13.49 16.04
N ALA A 348 -2.42 -12.84 17.18
CA ALA A 348 -1.22 -12.02 17.36
C ALA A 348 0.06 -12.85 17.19
N SER A 349 1.07 -12.30 16.44
CA SER A 349 2.34 -12.99 16.14
C SER A 349 3.54 -12.07 16.31
#